data_0d8ae51ba4b1a0d704613dc58a3b6251
#
_entry.id   0d8ae51ba4b1a0d704613dc58a3b6251
#
_cell.length_a   1.000
_cell.length_b   1.000
_cell.length_c   1.000
_cell.angle_alpha   90.00
_cell.angle_beta   90.00
_cell.angle_gamma   90.00
#
_symmetry.space_group_name_H-M   'P 1'
#
loop_
_entity.id
_entity.type
_entity.pdbx_description
1 polymer ?
#
loop_
_entity_poly.entity_id
_entity_poly.type
_entity_poly.pdbx_seq_one_letter_code
_entity_poly.pdbx_strand_id
1 'polypeptide(L)'
;MQYVTGKAQFGELMLRVNPGVLIPRPETLELAQWAAAECKAGARILDMGTGSGCMAVFLAMNVENARVTAIDISESALETAKSNATLYKTDINFRRADMLKPETLPHEKYDLVISNPPYVCDSEKVEMERNVLEHEPATALFVDDEQPLVFYEAIARHAAASLVPGGRLMVEINRRFPEETAQVLRRNGFVETEMRKDTEGNPRMIKVIRK
;
A
#
# COMPACT_ATOMS: atom_id res chain seq x y z
N MET A 1 2.39 -15.33 15.88
CA MET A 1 3.11 -16.56 15.40
C MET A 1 4.05 -16.24 14.23
N GLN A 2 3.68 -15.38 13.28
CA GLN A 2 4.48 -15.07 12.07
C GLN A 2 5.86 -14.46 12.39
N TYR A 3 5.97 -13.57 13.37
CA TYR A 3 7.27 -13.02 13.78
C TYR A 3 8.20 -14.05 14.44
N VAL A 4 7.65 -15.08 15.08
CA VAL A 4 8.45 -16.18 15.65
C VAL A 4 9.05 -17.04 14.54
N THR A 5 8.29 -17.30 13.49
CA THR A 5 8.77 -18.08 12.33
C THR A 5 9.55 -17.22 11.33
N GLY A 6 9.45 -15.90 11.43
CA GLY A 6 10.01 -14.93 10.46
C GLY A 6 9.36 -15.01 9.09
N LYS A 7 8.16 -15.60 8.96
CA LYS A 7 7.49 -15.85 7.68
C LYS A 7 6.00 -15.55 7.75
N ALA A 8 5.45 -15.00 6.67
CA ALA A 8 4.03 -14.78 6.46
C ALA A 8 3.62 -15.16 5.04
N GLN A 9 2.45 -15.76 4.90
CA GLN A 9 1.89 -16.11 3.60
C GLN A 9 1.20 -14.90 2.98
N PHE A 10 1.37 -14.71 1.64
CA PHE A 10 0.71 -13.71 0.83
C PHE A 10 0.36 -14.33 -0.53
N GLY A 11 -0.85 -14.85 -0.65
CA GLY A 11 -1.22 -15.72 -1.77
C GLY A 11 -0.33 -16.96 -1.83
N GLU A 12 0.35 -17.15 -2.95
CA GLU A 12 1.32 -18.23 -3.15
C GLU A 12 2.73 -17.89 -2.62
N LEU A 13 2.94 -16.65 -2.19
CA LEU A 13 4.25 -16.20 -1.70
C LEU A 13 4.40 -16.51 -0.21
N MET A 14 5.61 -16.95 0.18
CA MET A 14 6.02 -17.05 1.57
C MET A 14 7.07 -15.95 1.84
N LEU A 15 6.62 -14.83 2.39
CA LEU A 15 7.45 -13.66 2.62
C LEU A 15 8.16 -13.71 3.97
N ARG A 16 9.35 -13.14 4.03
CA ARG A 16 10.03 -12.84 5.29
C ARG A 16 9.36 -11.65 5.95
N VAL A 17 9.17 -11.75 7.26
CA VAL A 17 8.64 -10.67 8.10
C VAL A 17 9.44 -10.61 9.41
N ASN A 18 9.49 -9.43 10.01
CA ASN A 18 10.06 -9.17 11.32
C ASN A 18 9.24 -8.08 12.04
N PRO A 19 9.48 -7.79 13.31
CA PRO A 19 8.71 -6.78 14.06
C PRO A 19 8.78 -5.35 13.51
N GLY A 20 9.60 -5.11 12.49
CA GLY A 20 9.72 -3.81 11.81
C GLY A 20 8.75 -3.62 10.64
N VAL A 21 7.94 -4.62 10.29
CA VAL A 21 6.98 -4.55 9.17
C VAL A 21 5.62 -5.07 9.58
N LEU A 22 4.57 -4.51 9.01
CA LEU A 22 3.21 -5.05 9.10
C LEU A 22 3.18 -6.47 8.51
N ILE A 23 2.52 -7.39 9.21
CA ILE A 23 2.25 -8.72 8.66
C ILE A 23 1.27 -8.57 7.48
N PRO A 24 1.60 -9.05 6.27
CA PRO A 24 0.70 -8.99 5.12
C PRO A 24 -0.69 -9.54 5.42
N ARG A 25 -1.72 -8.80 5.02
CA ARG A 25 -3.14 -9.12 5.27
C ARG A 25 -3.78 -9.71 4.01
N PRO A 26 -4.81 -10.57 4.17
CA PRO A 26 -5.58 -11.10 3.02
C PRO A 26 -6.18 -10.01 2.15
N GLU A 27 -6.69 -8.93 2.73
CA GLU A 27 -7.31 -7.80 2.03
C GLU A 27 -6.28 -7.06 1.15
N THR A 28 -5.05 -6.94 1.63
CA THR A 28 -3.94 -6.37 0.85
C THR A 28 -3.60 -7.25 -0.35
N LEU A 29 -3.74 -8.58 -0.23
CA LEU A 29 -3.60 -9.48 -1.37
C LEU A 29 -4.70 -9.26 -2.42
N GLU A 30 -5.95 -9.08 -1.99
CA GLU A 30 -7.07 -8.78 -2.88
C GLU A 30 -6.81 -7.48 -3.66
N LEU A 31 -6.29 -6.44 -2.98
CA LEU A 31 -5.88 -5.19 -3.62
C LEU A 31 -4.78 -5.41 -4.66
N ALA A 32 -3.74 -6.19 -4.31
CA ALA A 32 -2.64 -6.49 -5.23
C ALA A 32 -3.09 -7.30 -6.45
N GLN A 33 -3.99 -8.27 -6.27
CA GLN A 33 -4.57 -9.06 -7.36
C GLN A 33 -5.42 -8.19 -8.29
N TRP A 34 -6.24 -7.31 -7.73
CA TRP A 34 -7.01 -6.37 -8.52
C TRP A 34 -6.11 -5.44 -9.32
N ALA A 35 -5.07 -4.90 -8.69
CA ALA A 35 -4.09 -4.03 -9.34
C ALA A 35 -3.36 -4.74 -10.50
N ALA A 36 -2.93 -5.98 -10.30
CA ALA A 36 -2.28 -6.76 -11.35
C ALA A 36 -3.19 -6.98 -12.57
N ALA A 37 -4.49 -7.27 -12.33
CA ALA A 37 -5.47 -7.47 -13.40
C ALA A 37 -5.75 -6.18 -14.22
N GLU A 38 -5.54 -5.01 -13.63
CA GLU A 38 -5.74 -3.70 -14.26
C GLU A 38 -4.48 -3.20 -15.00
N CYS A 39 -3.31 -3.77 -14.72
CA CYS A 39 -2.05 -3.35 -15.31
C CYS A 39 -1.84 -3.94 -16.72
N LYS A 40 -1.20 -3.15 -17.58
CA LYS A 40 -0.67 -3.62 -18.87
C LYS A 40 0.78 -4.07 -18.71
N ALA A 41 1.26 -4.88 -19.63
CA ALA A 41 2.68 -5.21 -19.72
C ALA A 41 3.54 -3.94 -19.79
N GLY A 42 4.67 -3.93 -19.08
CA GLY A 42 5.58 -2.78 -19.00
C GLY A 42 5.11 -1.64 -18.10
N ALA A 43 4.03 -1.82 -17.33
CA ALA A 43 3.50 -0.79 -16.43
C ALA A 43 4.56 -0.31 -15.43
N ARG A 44 4.60 1.01 -15.22
CA ARG A 44 5.40 1.66 -14.18
C ARG A 44 4.51 1.79 -12.94
N ILE A 45 4.96 1.17 -11.85
CA ILE A 45 4.17 1.01 -10.63
C ILE A 45 4.92 1.66 -9.47
N LEU A 46 4.20 2.45 -8.66
CA LEU A 46 4.70 2.98 -7.39
C LEU A 46 3.91 2.35 -6.24
N ASP A 47 4.60 1.61 -5.36
CA ASP A 47 4.07 1.12 -4.09
C ASP A 47 4.50 2.06 -2.96
N MET A 48 3.53 2.74 -2.35
CA MET A 48 3.78 3.73 -1.29
C MET A 48 3.50 3.12 0.09
N GLY A 49 4.52 3.05 0.96
CA GLY A 49 4.44 2.37 2.25
C GLY A 49 4.56 0.85 2.07
N THR A 50 5.62 0.42 1.40
CA THR A 50 5.76 -0.98 0.92
C THR A 50 5.87 -2.02 2.04
N GLY A 51 6.28 -1.62 3.25
CA GLY A 51 6.43 -2.53 4.39
C GLY A 51 7.32 -3.72 4.09
N SER A 52 6.76 -4.92 4.14
CA SER A 52 7.46 -6.17 3.79
C SER A 52 7.77 -6.32 2.29
N GLY A 53 7.27 -5.42 1.44
CA GLY A 53 7.36 -5.51 -0.01
C GLY A 53 6.32 -6.44 -0.64
N CYS A 54 5.29 -6.86 0.11
CA CYS A 54 4.33 -7.87 -0.34
C CYS A 54 3.63 -7.48 -1.64
N MET A 55 3.10 -6.25 -1.77
CA MET A 55 2.47 -5.78 -3.00
C MET A 55 3.48 -5.56 -4.11
N ALA A 56 4.63 -4.92 -3.81
CA ALA A 56 5.67 -4.67 -4.80
C ALA A 56 6.19 -5.97 -5.44
N VAL A 57 6.52 -6.99 -4.62
CA VAL A 57 6.98 -8.31 -5.10
C VAL A 57 5.88 -9.01 -5.89
N PHE A 58 4.64 -9.02 -5.38
CA PHE A 58 3.51 -9.64 -6.06
C PHE A 58 3.30 -9.02 -7.45
N LEU A 59 3.30 -7.69 -7.55
CA LEU A 59 3.10 -6.98 -8.83
C LEU A 59 4.26 -7.19 -9.80
N ALA A 60 5.50 -7.18 -9.31
CA ALA A 60 6.67 -7.47 -10.14
C ALA A 60 6.66 -8.89 -10.72
N MET A 61 6.04 -9.85 -10.05
CA MET A 61 5.93 -11.24 -10.53
C MET A 61 4.73 -11.45 -11.47
N ASN A 62 3.64 -10.72 -11.26
CA ASN A 62 2.36 -10.98 -11.94
C ASN A 62 2.03 -9.99 -13.07
N VAL A 63 2.79 -8.91 -13.21
CA VAL A 63 2.64 -7.95 -14.32
C VAL A 63 3.86 -8.08 -15.22
N GLU A 64 3.64 -8.49 -16.45
CA GLU A 64 4.71 -8.73 -17.43
C GLU A 64 5.56 -7.46 -17.65
N ASN A 65 6.89 -7.57 -17.49
CA ASN A 65 7.86 -6.47 -17.65
C ASN A 65 7.54 -5.22 -16.81
N ALA A 66 6.87 -5.36 -15.66
CA ALA A 66 6.59 -4.25 -14.76
C ALA A 66 7.88 -3.58 -14.28
N ARG A 67 7.83 -2.25 -14.14
CA ARG A 67 8.89 -1.45 -13.52
C ARG A 67 8.38 -0.93 -12.19
N VAL A 68 8.73 -1.61 -11.11
CA VAL A 68 8.21 -1.31 -9.78
C VAL A 68 9.20 -0.44 -9.02
N THR A 69 8.71 0.68 -8.50
CA THR A 69 9.36 1.48 -7.47
C THR A 69 8.58 1.30 -6.17
N ALA A 70 9.26 1.03 -5.08
CA ALA A 70 8.67 0.82 -3.77
C ALA A 70 9.31 1.77 -2.75
N ILE A 71 8.48 2.49 -1.99
CA ILE A 71 8.96 3.45 -1.00
C ILE A 71 8.46 3.12 0.40
N ASP A 72 9.29 3.41 1.39
CA ASP A 72 8.92 3.34 2.80
C ASP A 72 9.75 4.37 3.59
N ILE A 73 9.22 4.84 4.72
CA ILE A 73 9.97 5.72 5.64
C ILE A 73 10.99 4.92 6.47
N SER A 74 10.69 3.64 6.74
CA SER A 74 11.46 2.73 7.57
C SER A 74 12.56 2.03 6.76
N GLU A 75 13.82 2.25 7.13
CA GLU A 75 14.94 1.52 6.52
C GLU A 75 14.85 0.01 6.78
N SER A 76 14.41 -0.40 7.99
CA SER A 76 14.26 -1.83 8.31
C SER A 76 13.15 -2.51 7.50
N ALA A 77 12.08 -1.76 7.14
CA ALA A 77 11.05 -2.24 6.22
C ALA A 77 11.64 -2.44 4.82
N LEU A 78 12.41 -1.46 4.33
CA LEU A 78 13.08 -1.58 3.03
C LEU A 78 14.09 -2.73 2.97
N GLU A 79 14.82 -3.01 4.05
CA GLU A 79 15.71 -4.19 4.13
C GLU A 79 14.93 -5.49 4.02
N THR A 80 13.78 -5.58 4.71
CA THR A 80 12.89 -6.74 4.61
C THR A 80 12.33 -6.90 3.21
N ALA A 81 11.85 -5.82 2.60
CA ALA A 81 11.33 -5.80 1.24
C ALA A 81 12.39 -6.20 0.20
N LYS A 82 13.62 -5.68 0.30
CA LYS A 82 14.77 -6.08 -0.54
C LYS A 82 15.09 -7.57 -0.39
N SER A 83 15.04 -8.09 0.84
CA SER A 83 15.24 -9.52 1.10
C SER A 83 14.17 -10.39 0.44
N ASN A 84 12.91 -9.93 0.43
CA ASN A 84 11.81 -10.61 -0.25
C ASN A 84 11.94 -10.52 -1.78
N ALA A 85 12.29 -9.35 -2.32
CA ALA A 85 12.55 -9.18 -3.75
C ALA A 85 13.67 -10.12 -4.23
N THR A 86 14.75 -10.24 -3.46
CA THR A 86 15.86 -11.16 -3.75
C THR A 86 15.39 -12.62 -3.73
N LEU A 87 14.56 -13.00 -2.75
CA LEU A 87 14.03 -14.36 -2.63
C LEU A 87 13.23 -14.76 -3.87
N TYR A 88 12.45 -13.84 -4.43
CA TYR A 88 11.62 -14.07 -5.60
C TYR A 88 12.25 -13.60 -6.92
N LYS A 89 13.52 -13.18 -6.88
CA LYS A 89 14.31 -12.74 -8.07
C LYS A 89 13.60 -11.64 -8.86
N THR A 90 12.94 -10.73 -8.17
CA THR A 90 12.30 -9.55 -8.77
C THR A 90 13.23 -8.34 -8.73
N ASP A 91 13.17 -7.51 -9.77
CA ASP A 91 13.89 -6.24 -9.85
C ASP A 91 12.97 -5.10 -9.45
N ILE A 92 13.19 -4.54 -8.26
CA ILE A 92 12.38 -3.48 -7.66
C ILE A 92 13.29 -2.35 -7.20
N ASN A 93 12.96 -1.13 -7.58
CA ASN A 93 13.68 0.08 -7.16
C ASN A 93 13.18 0.53 -5.78
N PHE A 94 13.94 0.21 -4.73
CA PHE A 94 13.60 0.61 -3.36
C PHE A 94 14.20 1.95 -3.00
N ARG A 95 13.37 2.88 -2.45
CA ARG A 95 13.82 4.21 -2.00
C ARG A 95 13.23 4.52 -0.63
N ARG A 96 14.05 5.11 0.24
CA ARG A 96 13.55 5.69 1.48
C ARG A 96 12.85 7.01 1.18
N ALA A 97 11.57 7.13 1.57
CA ALA A 97 10.78 8.34 1.40
C ALA A 97 9.67 8.39 2.45
N ASP A 98 9.32 9.59 2.87
CA ASP A 98 8.19 9.87 3.76
C ASP A 98 7.02 10.39 2.91
N MET A 99 5.92 9.64 2.87
CA MET A 99 4.77 10.03 2.04
C MET A 99 4.10 11.33 2.50
N LEU A 100 4.37 11.78 3.72
CA LEU A 100 3.93 13.08 4.24
C LEU A 100 4.87 14.23 3.85
N LYS A 101 6.06 13.94 3.29
CA LYS A 101 7.07 14.91 2.84
C LYS A 101 7.25 14.87 1.33
N PRO A 102 6.53 15.72 0.58
CA PRO A 102 6.52 15.70 -0.89
C PRO A 102 7.91 15.77 -1.53
N GLU A 103 8.86 16.48 -0.91
CA GLU A 103 10.24 16.64 -1.39
C GLU A 103 11.06 15.34 -1.36
N THR A 104 10.61 14.32 -0.63
CA THR A 104 11.29 13.02 -0.56
C THR A 104 10.77 12.03 -1.59
N LEU A 105 9.61 12.33 -2.19
CA LEU A 105 8.90 11.40 -3.07
C LEU A 105 9.52 11.36 -4.47
N PRO A 106 9.42 10.21 -5.16
CA PRO A 106 9.93 10.06 -6.52
C PRO A 106 9.16 10.95 -7.52
N HIS A 107 9.88 11.55 -8.48
CA HIS A 107 9.30 12.47 -9.47
C HIS A 107 8.94 11.81 -10.82
N GLU A 108 9.15 10.51 -10.94
CA GLU A 108 8.85 9.75 -12.16
C GLU A 108 7.35 9.69 -12.45
N LYS A 109 6.99 9.35 -13.68
CA LYS A 109 5.59 9.11 -14.07
C LYS A 109 5.24 7.63 -13.96
N TYR A 110 4.05 7.35 -13.43
CA TYR A 110 3.55 6.01 -13.17
C TYR A 110 2.23 5.74 -13.88
N ASP A 111 1.98 4.47 -14.18
CA ASP A 111 0.72 3.97 -14.73
C ASP A 111 -0.21 3.51 -13.60
N LEU A 112 0.39 3.08 -12.47
CA LEU A 112 -0.30 2.73 -11.23
C LEU A 112 0.45 3.30 -10.02
N VAL A 113 -0.29 3.91 -9.09
CA VAL A 113 0.11 4.13 -7.70
C VAL A 113 -0.75 3.26 -6.81
N ILE A 114 -0.12 2.48 -5.92
CA ILE A 114 -0.81 1.60 -4.99
C ILE A 114 -0.31 1.84 -3.57
N SER A 115 -1.19 1.71 -2.57
CA SER A 115 -0.81 1.86 -1.17
C SER A 115 -1.76 1.12 -0.23
N ASN A 116 -1.19 0.52 0.81
CA ASN A 116 -1.88 0.20 2.05
C ASN A 116 -1.28 1.09 3.15
N PRO A 117 -1.75 2.33 3.33
CA PRO A 117 -1.18 3.26 4.30
C PRO A 117 -1.66 2.96 5.72
N PRO A 118 -1.03 3.53 6.77
CA PRO A 118 -1.62 3.53 8.10
C PRO A 118 -2.99 4.22 8.07
N TYR A 119 -4.00 3.57 8.65
CA TYR A 119 -5.38 4.09 8.63
C TYR A 119 -6.19 3.78 9.89
N VAL A 120 -5.65 3.02 10.82
CA VAL A 120 -6.36 2.69 12.08
C VAL A 120 -6.28 3.89 13.01
N CYS A 121 -7.41 4.43 13.43
CA CYS A 121 -7.46 5.53 14.39
C CYS A 121 -7.01 5.08 15.78
N ASP A 122 -6.41 5.98 16.55
CA ASP A 122 -5.99 5.68 17.91
C ASP A 122 -7.13 5.18 18.79
N SER A 123 -8.36 5.68 18.60
CA SER A 123 -9.58 5.22 19.28
C SER A 123 -9.98 3.79 18.93
N GLU A 124 -9.54 3.24 17.80
CA GLU A 124 -9.86 1.87 17.38
C GLU A 124 -8.97 0.82 18.06
N LYS A 125 -7.90 1.22 18.76
CA LYS A 125 -7.00 0.32 19.49
C LYS A 125 -7.71 -0.61 20.46
N VAL A 126 -8.79 -0.14 21.06
CA VAL A 126 -9.57 -0.93 22.03
C VAL A 126 -10.28 -2.14 21.42
N GLU A 127 -10.49 -2.13 20.11
CA GLU A 127 -11.14 -3.20 19.35
C GLU A 127 -10.12 -4.19 18.75
N MET A 128 -8.81 -3.87 18.84
CA MET A 128 -7.77 -4.66 18.19
C MET A 128 -7.28 -5.82 19.05
N GLU A 129 -6.84 -6.88 18.39
CA GLU A 129 -6.21 -8.01 19.06
C GLU A 129 -4.91 -7.57 19.77
N ARG A 130 -4.72 -8.06 20.99
CA ARG A 130 -3.56 -7.77 21.82
C ARG A 130 -2.22 -8.07 21.11
N ASN A 131 -2.17 -9.16 20.36
CA ASN A 131 -0.98 -9.55 19.60
C ASN A 131 -0.56 -8.52 18.53
N VAL A 132 -1.53 -7.83 17.91
CA VAL A 132 -1.24 -6.76 16.94
C VAL A 132 -0.64 -5.56 17.65
N LEU A 133 -1.28 -5.14 18.75
CA LEU A 133 -0.84 -3.98 19.55
C LEU A 133 0.56 -4.15 20.16
N GLU A 134 0.92 -5.36 20.57
CA GLU A 134 2.18 -5.64 21.27
C GLU A 134 3.36 -5.88 20.32
N HIS A 135 3.12 -6.27 19.07
CA HIS A 135 4.19 -6.80 18.22
C HIS A 135 4.30 -6.11 16.85
N GLU A 136 3.24 -5.48 16.34
CA GLU A 136 3.30 -4.84 15.04
C GLU A 136 3.68 -3.35 15.16
N PRO A 137 4.41 -2.78 14.17
CA PRO A 137 4.92 -1.41 14.29
C PRO A 137 3.77 -0.40 14.28
N ALA A 138 3.67 0.40 15.33
CA ALA A 138 2.62 1.42 15.48
C ALA A 138 2.58 2.41 14.29
N THR A 139 3.73 2.73 13.73
CA THR A 139 3.86 3.62 12.56
C THR A 139 3.28 3.04 11.26
N ALA A 140 3.08 1.74 11.19
CA ALA A 140 2.46 1.08 10.05
C ALA A 140 0.95 0.89 10.21
N LEU A 141 0.40 1.18 11.38
CA LEU A 141 -1.01 0.93 11.71
C LEU A 141 -1.78 2.23 11.98
N PHE A 142 -1.23 3.13 12.81
CA PHE A 142 -2.03 4.15 13.48
C PHE A 142 -1.93 5.52 12.86
N VAL A 143 -3.06 6.22 12.92
CA VAL A 143 -3.22 7.64 12.62
C VAL A 143 -3.92 8.33 13.79
N ASP A 144 -3.70 9.63 13.93
CA ASP A 144 -4.39 10.48 14.88
C ASP A 144 -5.89 10.54 14.55
N ASP A 145 -6.74 10.45 15.57
CA ASP A 145 -8.21 10.58 15.43
C ASP A 145 -8.62 11.93 14.83
N GLU A 146 -7.82 12.99 15.04
CA GLU A 146 -8.09 14.32 14.47
C GLU A 146 -7.73 14.41 12.99
N GLN A 147 -6.88 13.49 12.47
CA GLN A 147 -6.41 13.49 11.09
C GLN A 147 -6.48 12.09 10.43
N PRO A 148 -7.62 11.41 10.44
CA PRO A 148 -7.73 10.01 9.99
C PRO A 148 -7.43 9.82 8.49
N LEU A 149 -7.45 10.90 7.70
CA LEU A 149 -7.28 10.87 6.25
C LEU A 149 -5.93 11.44 5.78
N VAL A 150 -5.02 11.78 6.69
CA VAL A 150 -3.75 12.48 6.37
C VAL A 150 -2.91 11.76 5.32
N PHE A 151 -2.81 10.45 5.39
CA PHE A 151 -2.06 9.66 4.39
C PHE A 151 -2.77 9.62 3.05
N TYR A 152 -4.10 9.50 3.01
CA TYR A 152 -4.86 9.54 1.77
C TYR A 152 -4.74 10.88 1.05
N GLU A 153 -4.70 11.99 1.80
CA GLU A 153 -4.47 13.33 1.22
C GLU A 153 -3.07 13.47 0.62
N ALA A 154 -2.05 12.94 1.31
CA ALA A 154 -0.67 12.96 0.82
C ALA A 154 -0.52 12.06 -0.42
N ILE A 155 -1.03 10.84 -0.38
CA ILE A 155 -1.03 9.89 -1.50
C ILE A 155 -1.76 10.48 -2.71
N ALA A 156 -2.96 11.03 -2.50
CA ALA A 156 -3.75 11.61 -3.59
C ALA A 156 -3.04 12.78 -4.28
N ARG A 157 -2.43 13.69 -3.52
CA ARG A 157 -1.64 14.81 -4.08
C ARG A 157 -0.46 14.30 -4.91
N HIS A 158 0.30 13.35 -4.38
CA HIS A 158 1.44 12.80 -5.11
C HIS A 158 0.99 12.03 -6.36
N ALA A 159 -0.01 11.17 -6.24
CA ALA A 159 -0.55 10.42 -7.36
C ALA A 159 -1.12 11.33 -8.45
N ALA A 160 -1.80 12.43 -8.09
CA ALA A 160 -2.28 13.43 -9.04
C ALA A 160 -1.14 14.08 -9.84
N ALA A 161 0.03 14.27 -9.23
CA ALA A 161 1.20 14.85 -9.89
C ALA A 161 2.01 13.80 -10.68
N SER A 162 2.06 12.55 -10.23
CA SER A 162 2.95 11.51 -10.77
C SER A 162 2.28 10.51 -11.73
N LEU A 163 0.96 10.33 -11.67
CA LEU A 163 0.26 9.47 -12.63
C LEU A 163 0.20 10.10 -14.03
N VAL A 164 0.27 9.26 -15.03
CA VAL A 164 -0.05 9.64 -16.42
C VAL A 164 -1.57 9.81 -16.57
N PRO A 165 -2.07 10.53 -17.60
CA PRO A 165 -3.50 10.52 -17.93
C PRO A 165 -4.01 9.08 -18.12
N GLY A 166 -5.14 8.74 -17.52
CA GLY A 166 -5.67 7.37 -17.49
C GLY A 166 -4.97 6.41 -16.52
N GLY A 167 -3.93 6.87 -15.83
CA GLY A 167 -3.29 6.12 -14.74
C GLY A 167 -4.19 5.97 -13.52
N ARG A 168 -3.91 4.98 -12.70
CA ARG A 168 -4.77 4.55 -11.60
C ARG A 168 -4.11 4.78 -10.23
N LEU A 169 -4.90 5.24 -9.28
CA LEU A 169 -4.57 5.17 -7.86
C LEU A 169 -5.46 4.12 -7.22
N MET A 170 -4.85 3.18 -6.50
CA MET A 170 -5.53 2.11 -5.79
C MET A 170 -5.06 2.08 -4.34
N VAL A 171 -6.00 2.12 -3.39
CA VAL A 171 -5.67 2.17 -1.97
C VAL A 171 -6.53 1.22 -1.15
N GLU A 172 -5.92 0.61 -0.14
CA GLU A 172 -6.64 -0.01 0.97
C GLU A 172 -7.15 1.08 1.91
N ILE A 173 -8.35 0.91 2.48
CA ILE A 173 -9.02 1.95 3.27
C ILE A 173 -9.53 1.44 4.61
N ASN A 174 -9.66 2.37 5.58
CA ASN A 174 -10.40 2.13 6.78
C ASN A 174 -11.91 2.04 6.44
N ARG A 175 -12.57 0.96 6.91
CA ARG A 175 -14.01 0.73 6.73
C ARG A 175 -14.91 1.81 7.32
N ARG A 176 -14.39 2.65 8.24
CA ARG A 176 -15.12 3.73 8.89
C ARG A 176 -15.25 4.99 8.03
N PHE A 177 -14.33 5.20 7.07
CA PHE A 177 -14.22 6.45 6.30
C PHE A 177 -14.22 6.23 4.77
N PRO A 178 -15.10 5.36 4.21
CA PRO A 178 -15.05 5.04 2.79
C PRO A 178 -15.42 6.25 1.91
N GLU A 179 -16.48 6.99 2.27
CA GLU A 179 -16.92 8.13 1.49
C GLU A 179 -16.02 9.34 1.66
N GLU A 180 -15.51 9.58 2.88
CA GLU A 180 -14.57 10.65 3.17
C GLU A 180 -13.26 10.43 2.38
N THR A 181 -12.76 9.19 2.33
CA THR A 181 -11.60 8.84 1.52
C THR A 181 -11.89 9.06 0.04
N ALA A 182 -13.04 8.60 -0.47
CA ALA A 182 -13.43 8.85 -1.85
C ALA A 182 -13.53 10.35 -2.17
N GLN A 183 -14.01 11.17 -1.23
CA GLN A 183 -14.06 12.64 -1.39
C GLN A 183 -12.67 13.26 -1.47
N VAL A 184 -11.71 12.79 -0.64
CA VAL A 184 -10.30 13.21 -0.73
C VAL A 184 -9.75 12.96 -2.13
N LEU A 185 -9.99 11.77 -2.69
CA LEU A 185 -9.52 11.43 -4.03
C LEU A 185 -10.16 12.31 -5.10
N ARG A 186 -11.48 12.51 -5.06
CA ARG A 186 -12.19 13.38 -6.02
C ARG A 186 -11.68 14.83 -5.97
N ARG A 187 -11.45 15.39 -4.78
CA ARG A 187 -10.91 16.76 -4.61
C ARG A 187 -9.53 16.94 -5.23
N ASN A 188 -8.74 15.86 -5.32
CA ASN A 188 -7.44 15.85 -5.96
C ASN A 188 -7.50 15.59 -7.48
N GLY A 189 -8.70 15.65 -8.10
CA GLY A 189 -8.88 15.59 -9.55
C GLY A 189 -9.00 14.18 -10.12
N PHE A 190 -9.25 13.18 -9.27
CA PHE A 190 -9.53 11.83 -9.71
C PHE A 190 -11.01 11.66 -10.10
N VAL A 191 -11.25 10.77 -11.04
CA VAL A 191 -12.57 10.41 -11.56
C VAL A 191 -12.77 8.89 -11.47
N GLU A 192 -13.97 8.41 -11.82
CA GLU A 192 -14.30 6.98 -11.91
C GLU A 192 -13.95 6.19 -10.63
N THR A 193 -14.57 6.60 -9.51
CA THR A 193 -14.37 5.92 -8.24
C THR A 193 -15.05 4.55 -8.25
N GLU A 194 -14.27 3.47 -8.13
CA GLU A 194 -14.75 2.10 -7.89
C GLU A 194 -14.32 1.68 -6.49
N MET A 195 -15.29 1.26 -5.68
CA MET A 195 -15.05 0.76 -4.32
C MET A 195 -15.33 -0.74 -4.28
N ARG A 196 -14.42 -1.51 -3.71
CA ARG A 196 -14.61 -2.94 -3.45
C ARG A 196 -14.65 -3.23 -1.97
N LYS A 197 -15.43 -4.26 -1.66
CA LYS A 197 -15.55 -4.82 -0.32
C LYS A 197 -14.59 -6.00 -0.18
N ASP A 198 -14.14 -6.23 1.04
CA ASP A 198 -13.45 -7.45 1.41
C ASP A 198 -14.40 -8.66 1.48
N THR A 199 -13.87 -9.84 1.75
CA THR A 199 -14.65 -11.10 1.87
C THR A 199 -15.66 -11.05 3.01
N GLU A 200 -15.52 -10.16 3.98
CA GLU A 200 -16.46 -9.94 5.08
C GLU A 200 -17.57 -8.94 4.74
N GLY A 201 -17.49 -8.31 3.56
CA GLY A 201 -18.47 -7.34 3.08
C GLY A 201 -18.24 -5.90 3.51
N ASN A 202 -17.09 -5.58 4.11
CA ASN A 202 -16.73 -4.21 4.49
C ASN A 202 -16.08 -3.48 3.32
N PRO A 203 -16.35 -2.18 3.11
CA PRO A 203 -15.57 -1.35 2.19
C PRO A 203 -14.08 -1.42 2.55
N ARG A 204 -13.24 -1.83 1.59
CA ARG A 204 -11.83 -2.08 1.90
C ARG A 204 -10.86 -1.53 0.88
N MET A 205 -11.28 -1.34 -0.35
CA MET A 205 -10.40 -0.91 -1.43
C MET A 205 -11.09 0.15 -2.29
N ILE A 206 -10.33 1.15 -2.71
CA ILE A 206 -10.79 2.16 -3.69
C ILE A 206 -9.81 2.22 -4.85
N LYS A 207 -10.36 2.22 -6.08
CA LYS A 207 -9.67 2.58 -7.31
C LYS A 207 -10.25 3.88 -7.86
N VAL A 208 -9.38 4.77 -8.30
CA VAL A 208 -9.73 5.98 -9.05
C VAL A 208 -8.79 6.16 -10.23
N ILE A 209 -9.24 6.92 -11.24
CA ILE A 209 -8.50 7.16 -12.48
C ILE A 209 -8.06 8.62 -12.53
N ARG A 210 -6.82 8.85 -12.97
CA ARG A 210 -6.29 10.19 -13.27
C ARG A 210 -6.91 10.69 -14.57
N LYS A 211 -7.53 11.85 -14.53
CA LYS A 211 -8.09 12.53 -15.69
C LYS A 211 -7.02 12.97 -16.69
#